data_19b49a70769986f0b356ec9fbfbad251
#
_entry.id   19b49a70769986f0b356ec9fbfbad251
#
_cell.length_a   1.000
_cell.length_b   1.000
_cell.length_c   1.000
_cell.angle_alpha   90.00
_cell.angle_beta   90.00
_cell.angle_gamma   90.00
#
_symmetry.space_group_name_H-M   'P 1'
#
loop_
_entity.id
_entity.type
_entity.pdbx_description
1 polymer ?
#
loop_
_entity_poly.entity_id
_entity_poly.type
_entity_poly.pdbx_seq_one_letter_code
_entity_poly.pdbx_strand_id
1 'polypeptide(L)'
;TKLAKAKVVVATEGVRGGFSLARPADEITLLDVVHAIDGRKNIFECREIRGRCALFEGDPPDWAIEGTCSIHAAMMTAQKRMEEALAQQTILDIARKVGRKAPAQFGQQVEDWIQDRREKKGNFGTIPLTDISD
;
A
#
# COMPACT_ATOMS: atom_id res chain seq x y z
N THR A 1 -8.34 1.66 7.58
CA THR A 1 -9.02 2.88 7.07
C THR A 1 -8.46 3.39 5.74
N LYS A 2 -7.15 3.48 5.49
CA LYS A 2 -6.57 3.95 4.21
C LYS A 2 -7.00 3.08 3.03
N LEU A 3 -6.86 1.75 3.14
CA LEU A 3 -7.26 0.80 2.10
C LEU A 3 -8.77 0.85 1.81
N ALA A 4 -9.60 1.05 2.84
CA ALA A 4 -11.04 1.18 2.66
C ALA A 4 -11.42 2.48 1.94
N LYS A 5 -10.78 3.61 2.28
CA LYS A 5 -10.97 4.89 1.57
C LYS A 5 -10.58 4.79 0.09
N ALA A 6 -9.52 4.04 -0.21
CA ALA A 6 -9.06 3.80 -1.58
C ALA A 6 -9.86 2.70 -2.32
N LYS A 7 -10.90 2.14 -1.70
CA LYS A 7 -11.72 1.04 -2.27
C LYS A 7 -10.90 -0.19 -2.68
N VAL A 8 -9.83 -0.46 -1.94
CA VAL A 8 -9.06 -1.70 -2.02
C VAL A 8 -9.72 -2.78 -1.18
N VAL A 9 -10.21 -2.41 0.00
CA VAL A 9 -10.99 -3.29 0.87
C VAL A 9 -12.30 -2.63 1.27
N VAL A 10 -13.26 -3.42 1.68
CA VAL A 10 -14.52 -3.01 2.29
C VAL A 10 -14.59 -3.59 3.71
N ALA A 11 -15.02 -2.77 4.66
CA ALA A 11 -15.28 -3.20 6.02
C ALA A 11 -16.73 -3.70 6.12
N THR A 12 -16.91 -4.83 6.78
CA THR A 12 -18.23 -5.38 7.15
C THR A 12 -18.38 -5.20 8.65
N GLU A 13 -19.45 -4.56 9.08
CA GLU A 13 -19.77 -4.33 10.48
C GLU A 13 -20.45 -5.55 11.10
N GLY A 14 -20.45 -5.63 12.45
CA GLY A 14 -21.13 -6.63 13.23
C GLY A 14 -20.20 -7.67 13.85
N VAL A 15 -20.79 -8.62 14.57
CA VAL A 15 -20.11 -9.68 15.34
C VAL A 15 -19.18 -10.53 14.46
N ARG A 16 -19.58 -10.74 13.19
CA ARG A 16 -18.78 -11.43 12.16
C ARG A 16 -18.06 -10.47 11.23
N GLY A 17 -17.93 -9.22 11.63
CA GLY A 17 -17.31 -8.15 10.85
C GLY A 17 -15.83 -8.38 10.57
N GLY A 18 -15.34 -7.76 9.51
CA GLY A 18 -13.96 -7.88 9.08
C GLY A 18 -13.70 -7.03 7.85
N PHE A 19 -12.68 -7.40 7.09
CA PHE A 19 -12.38 -6.78 5.81
C PHE A 19 -12.44 -7.85 4.72
N SER A 20 -12.95 -7.45 3.56
CA SER A 20 -12.87 -8.21 2.31
C SER A 20 -12.35 -7.31 1.20
N LEU A 21 -11.95 -7.89 0.08
CA LEU A 21 -11.60 -7.07 -1.08
C LEU A 21 -12.83 -6.33 -1.59
N ALA A 22 -12.65 -5.07 -1.97
CA ALA A 22 -13.73 -4.23 -2.50
C ALA A 22 -13.99 -4.49 -4.00
N ARG A 23 -13.04 -5.14 -4.68
CA ARG A 23 -13.07 -5.51 -6.10
C ARG A 23 -12.45 -6.90 -6.28
N PRO A 24 -12.64 -7.56 -7.43
CA PRO A 24 -11.94 -8.80 -7.75
C PRO A 24 -10.42 -8.68 -7.56
N ALA A 25 -9.77 -9.75 -7.08
CA ALA A 25 -8.35 -9.74 -6.75
C ALA A 25 -7.43 -9.52 -7.96
N ASP A 26 -7.89 -9.81 -9.16
CA ASP A 26 -7.22 -9.55 -10.45
C ASP A 26 -7.36 -8.10 -10.93
N GLU A 27 -8.26 -7.32 -10.33
CA GLU A 27 -8.44 -5.90 -10.62
C GLU A 27 -7.72 -4.98 -9.63
N ILE A 28 -7.14 -5.54 -8.56
CA ILE A 28 -6.41 -4.78 -7.55
C ILE A 28 -4.91 -5.01 -7.77
N THR A 29 -4.19 -3.95 -8.13
CA THR A 29 -2.74 -4.00 -8.34
C THR A 29 -1.97 -3.71 -7.05
N LEU A 30 -0.68 -4.10 -7.02
CA LEU A 30 0.21 -3.68 -5.93
C LEU A 30 0.37 -2.16 -5.91
N LEU A 31 0.29 -1.49 -7.06
CA LEU A 31 0.33 -0.03 -7.14
C LEU A 31 -0.88 0.61 -6.42
N ASP A 32 -2.08 0.04 -6.57
CA ASP A 32 -3.27 0.50 -5.85
C ASP A 32 -3.07 0.44 -4.33
N VAL A 33 -2.46 -0.65 -3.85
CA VAL A 33 -2.16 -0.83 -2.42
C VAL A 33 -1.13 0.18 -1.94
N VAL A 34 -0.04 0.38 -2.67
CA VAL A 34 1.00 1.37 -2.34
C VAL A 34 0.40 2.77 -2.31
N HIS A 35 -0.34 3.17 -3.33
CA HIS A 35 -1.00 4.48 -3.38
C HIS A 35 -2.02 4.68 -2.26
N ALA A 36 -2.71 3.63 -1.84
CA ALA A 36 -3.65 3.68 -0.73
C ALA A 36 -2.96 3.93 0.62
N ILE A 37 -1.79 3.34 0.84
CA ILE A 37 -1.06 3.40 2.12
C ILE A 37 -0.20 4.66 2.20
N ASP A 38 0.63 4.90 1.19
CA ASP A 38 1.66 5.95 1.18
C ASP A 38 1.19 7.25 0.51
N GLY A 39 0.12 7.17 -0.28
CA GLY A 39 -0.34 8.24 -1.15
C GLY A 39 0.47 8.27 -2.47
N ARG A 40 0.04 9.12 -3.38
CA ARG A 40 0.78 9.40 -4.62
C ARG A 40 1.85 10.42 -4.30
N LYS A 41 3.02 9.96 -3.91
CA LYS A 41 4.17 10.80 -3.59
C LYS A 41 5.27 10.56 -4.61
N ASN A 42 5.97 11.62 -4.95
CA ASN A 42 7.23 11.47 -5.68
C ASN A 42 8.26 10.84 -4.74
N ILE A 43 9.03 9.86 -5.26
CA ILE A 43 10.15 9.26 -4.52
C ILE A 43 11.32 10.23 -4.37
N PHE A 44 11.30 11.31 -5.14
CA PHE A 44 12.34 12.34 -5.16
C PHE A 44 11.70 13.73 -5.24
N GLU A 45 12.08 14.60 -4.31
CA GLU A 45 11.73 16.01 -4.32
C GLU A 45 12.95 16.83 -4.76
N CYS A 46 12.87 17.39 -5.97
CA CYS A 46 13.91 18.29 -6.46
C CYS A 46 13.85 19.62 -5.72
N ARG A 47 14.97 20.02 -5.08
CA ARG A 47 15.11 21.31 -4.42
C ARG A 47 15.78 22.38 -5.30
N GLU A 48 16.00 22.07 -6.58
CA GLU A 48 16.65 22.95 -7.56
C GLU A 48 17.91 23.62 -7.02
N ILE A 49 18.95 22.82 -6.86
CA ILE A 49 20.21 23.30 -6.26
C ILE A 49 21.18 23.90 -7.29
N ARG A 50 20.90 23.78 -8.60
CA ARG A 50 21.80 24.22 -9.68
C ARG A 50 22.13 25.68 -9.58
N GLY A 51 21.14 26.53 -9.31
CA GLY A 51 21.32 27.96 -9.15
C GLY A 51 22.06 28.38 -7.88
N ARG A 52 22.33 27.41 -6.96
CA ARG A 52 23.03 27.67 -5.69
C ARG A 52 24.50 27.25 -5.72
N CYS A 53 25.04 26.91 -6.88
CA CYS A 53 26.42 26.53 -7.02
C CYS A 53 27.31 27.73 -6.64
N ALA A 54 28.24 27.51 -5.71
CA ALA A 54 29.13 28.57 -5.24
C ALA A 54 30.01 29.18 -6.35
N LEU A 55 30.26 28.43 -7.41
CA LEU A 55 31.02 28.92 -8.59
C LEU A 55 30.32 30.05 -9.34
N PHE A 56 29.00 30.18 -9.17
CA PHE A 56 28.23 31.20 -9.90
C PHE A 56 28.01 32.46 -9.09
N GLU A 57 28.49 32.52 -7.84
CA GLU A 57 28.41 33.71 -6.96
C GLU A 57 27.02 34.37 -6.91
N GLY A 58 25.95 33.55 -7.14
CA GLY A 58 24.55 34.00 -7.15
C GLY A 58 24.01 34.40 -8.52
N ASP A 59 24.81 34.34 -9.58
CA ASP A 59 24.43 34.66 -10.96
C ASP A 59 24.70 33.44 -11.88
N PRO A 60 23.84 32.36 -11.79
CA PRO A 60 24.03 31.15 -12.59
C PRO A 60 23.77 31.43 -14.07
N PRO A 61 24.63 30.96 -14.98
CA PRO A 61 24.39 31.09 -16.41
C PRO A 61 23.20 30.26 -16.85
N ASP A 62 22.49 30.71 -17.89
CA ASP A 62 21.26 30.08 -18.39
C ASP A 62 21.43 28.57 -18.64
N TRP A 63 22.53 28.13 -19.25
CA TRP A 63 22.80 26.71 -19.51
C TRP A 63 22.83 25.84 -18.23
N ALA A 64 23.14 26.43 -17.07
CA ALA A 64 23.23 25.71 -15.80
C ALA A 64 21.85 25.43 -15.19
N ILE A 65 20.88 26.32 -15.46
CA ILE A 65 19.54 26.26 -14.87
C ILE A 65 18.43 25.95 -15.90
N GLU A 66 18.73 26.07 -17.19
CA GLU A 66 17.78 25.79 -18.26
C GLU A 66 17.33 24.33 -18.28
N GLY A 67 16.04 24.11 -18.57
CA GLY A 67 15.43 22.80 -18.72
C GLY A 67 15.38 21.98 -17.43
N THR A 68 15.02 20.72 -17.56
CA THR A 68 14.90 19.80 -16.43
C THR A 68 16.27 19.29 -16.00
N CYS A 69 16.55 19.36 -14.69
CA CYS A 69 17.77 18.77 -14.11
C CYS A 69 17.89 17.29 -14.49
N SER A 70 19.05 16.85 -14.96
CA SER A 70 19.29 15.46 -15.37
C SER A 70 19.04 14.45 -14.25
N ILE A 71 19.39 14.80 -13.01
CA ILE A 71 19.10 13.95 -11.83
C ILE A 71 17.60 13.85 -11.61
N HIS A 72 16.88 14.98 -11.71
CA HIS A 72 15.42 14.96 -11.59
C HIS A 72 14.77 14.09 -12.68
N ALA A 73 15.19 14.25 -13.93
CA ALA A 73 14.70 13.44 -15.05
C ALA A 73 14.97 11.93 -14.83
N ALA A 74 16.17 11.57 -14.34
CA ALA A 74 16.51 10.18 -14.02
C ALA A 74 15.63 9.63 -12.89
N MET A 75 15.39 10.40 -11.84
CA MET A 75 14.54 9.99 -10.70
C MET A 75 13.08 9.83 -11.11
N MET A 76 12.54 10.73 -11.95
CA MET A 76 11.20 10.60 -12.50
C MET A 76 11.05 9.35 -13.38
N THR A 77 12.08 9.05 -14.16
CA THR A 77 12.11 7.83 -14.97
C THR A 77 12.12 6.57 -14.09
N ALA A 78 12.93 6.56 -13.03
CA ALA A 78 12.99 5.45 -12.07
C ALA A 78 11.64 5.24 -11.37
N GLN A 79 10.99 6.32 -10.92
CA GLN A 79 9.65 6.27 -10.33
C GLN A 79 8.65 5.65 -11.29
N LYS A 80 8.60 6.13 -12.54
CA LYS A 80 7.70 5.61 -13.56
C LYS A 80 7.90 4.10 -13.76
N ARG A 81 9.14 3.63 -13.85
CA ARG A 81 9.44 2.19 -14.00
C ARG A 81 9.00 1.36 -12.79
N MET A 82 9.19 1.89 -11.60
CA MET A 82 8.70 1.25 -10.37
C MET A 82 7.18 1.14 -10.37
N GLU A 83 6.47 2.23 -10.68
CA GLU A 83 5.00 2.24 -10.75
C GLU A 83 4.47 1.29 -11.83
N GLU A 84 5.08 1.24 -13.00
CA GLU A 84 4.76 0.29 -14.07
C GLU A 84 4.91 -1.16 -13.60
N ALA A 85 6.00 -1.48 -12.91
CA ALA A 85 6.23 -2.82 -12.37
C ALA A 85 5.19 -3.22 -11.30
N LEU A 86 4.82 -2.30 -10.41
CA LEU A 86 3.80 -2.53 -9.40
C LEU A 86 2.39 -2.64 -10.00
N ALA A 87 2.09 -1.90 -11.07
CA ALA A 87 0.82 -1.96 -11.77
C ALA A 87 0.61 -3.29 -12.52
N GLN A 88 1.69 -3.98 -12.89
CA GLN A 88 1.64 -5.28 -13.58
C GLN A 88 1.40 -6.46 -12.64
N GLN A 89 1.43 -6.28 -11.33
CA GLN A 89 1.23 -7.34 -10.34
C GLN A 89 -0.10 -7.12 -9.61
N THR A 90 -0.98 -8.11 -9.66
CA THR A 90 -2.26 -8.08 -8.96
C THR A 90 -2.19 -8.84 -7.64
N ILE A 91 -3.20 -8.62 -6.77
CA ILE A 91 -3.37 -9.42 -5.54
C ILE A 91 -3.56 -10.90 -5.89
N LEU A 92 -4.26 -11.20 -6.98
CA LEU A 92 -4.44 -12.58 -7.45
C LEU A 92 -3.12 -13.22 -7.87
N ASP A 93 -2.23 -12.46 -8.55
CA ASP A 93 -0.91 -12.97 -8.94
C ASP A 93 -0.05 -13.33 -7.73
N ILE A 94 -0.09 -12.50 -6.69
CA ILE A 94 0.61 -12.77 -5.43
C ILE A 94 0.02 -14.00 -4.75
N ALA A 95 -1.31 -14.09 -4.65
CA ALA A 95 -1.98 -15.25 -4.05
C ALA A 95 -1.62 -16.56 -4.79
N ARG A 96 -1.61 -16.53 -6.12
CA ARG A 96 -1.18 -17.69 -6.94
C ARG A 96 0.29 -18.06 -6.72
N LYS A 97 1.19 -17.07 -6.59
CA LYS A 97 2.61 -17.32 -6.29
C LYS A 97 2.79 -17.97 -4.92
N VAL A 98 2.05 -17.51 -3.92
CA VAL A 98 2.04 -18.12 -2.58
C VAL A 98 1.48 -19.53 -2.63
N GLY A 99 0.32 -19.72 -3.26
CA GLY A 99 -0.33 -21.05 -3.37
C GLY A 99 0.53 -22.11 -4.04
N ARG A 100 1.37 -21.71 -5.01
CA ARG A 100 2.33 -22.65 -5.64
C ARG A 100 3.50 -23.07 -4.74
N LYS A 101 3.84 -22.27 -3.74
CA LYS A 101 4.95 -22.54 -2.82
C LYS A 101 4.50 -23.15 -1.51
N ALA A 102 3.26 -22.87 -1.10
CA ALA A 102 2.71 -23.33 0.16
C ALA A 102 2.36 -24.82 0.10
N PRO A 103 2.40 -25.53 1.24
CA PRO A 103 1.86 -26.88 1.34
C PRO A 103 0.38 -26.92 0.95
N ALA A 104 -0.11 -28.05 0.43
CA ALA A 104 -1.49 -28.20 -0.06
C ALA A 104 -2.56 -27.83 1.00
N GLN A 105 -2.29 -28.10 2.27
CA GLN A 105 -3.18 -27.79 3.40
C GLN A 105 -3.16 -26.32 3.84
N PHE A 106 -2.25 -25.50 3.33
CA PHE A 106 -2.08 -24.13 3.79
C PHE A 106 -3.34 -23.25 3.58
N GLY A 107 -4.02 -23.42 2.44
CA GLY A 107 -5.26 -22.70 2.18
C GLY A 107 -6.31 -22.97 3.24
N GLN A 108 -6.53 -24.25 3.57
CA GLN A 108 -7.47 -24.67 4.62
C GLN A 108 -7.07 -24.11 5.99
N GLN A 109 -5.79 -24.17 6.33
CA GLN A 109 -5.28 -23.59 7.60
C GLN A 109 -5.57 -22.10 7.72
N VAL A 110 -5.45 -21.33 6.63
CA VAL A 110 -5.79 -19.90 6.60
C VAL A 110 -7.29 -19.68 6.79
N GLU A 111 -8.14 -20.47 6.12
CA GLU A 111 -9.59 -20.37 6.26
C GLU A 111 -10.03 -20.69 7.69
N ASP A 112 -9.52 -21.76 8.28
CA ASP A 112 -9.80 -22.18 9.66
C ASP A 112 -9.36 -21.10 10.66
N TRP A 113 -8.19 -20.50 10.45
CA TRP A 113 -7.69 -19.43 11.30
C TRP A 113 -8.56 -18.16 11.22
N ILE A 114 -9.03 -17.80 10.02
CA ILE A 114 -9.94 -16.67 9.84
C ILE A 114 -11.28 -16.94 10.53
N GLN A 115 -11.82 -18.16 10.40
CA GLN A 115 -13.07 -18.56 11.01
C GLN A 115 -12.99 -18.54 12.55
N ASP A 116 -11.94 -19.13 13.13
CA ASP A 116 -11.70 -19.12 14.57
C ASP A 116 -11.64 -17.69 15.15
N ARG A 117 -10.99 -16.75 14.42
CA ARG A 117 -10.96 -15.35 14.83
C ARG A 117 -12.31 -14.65 14.75
N ARG A 118 -13.14 -15.01 13.81
CA ARG A 118 -14.51 -14.47 13.69
C ARG A 118 -15.38 -14.96 14.84
N GLU A 119 -15.24 -16.20 15.24
CA GLU A 119 -15.98 -16.79 16.37
C GLU A 119 -15.53 -16.20 17.71
N LYS A 120 -14.23 -16.04 17.94
CA LYS A 120 -13.68 -15.42 19.16
C LYS A 120 -14.10 -13.94 19.28
N LYS A 121 -14.18 -13.17 18.20
CA LYS A 121 -14.74 -11.81 18.23
C LYS A 121 -16.23 -11.78 18.60
N GLY A 122 -17.00 -12.82 18.22
CA GLY A 122 -18.39 -12.96 18.60
C GLY A 122 -18.60 -13.19 20.08
N ASN A 123 -17.65 -13.80 20.78
CA ASN A 123 -17.70 -14.07 22.21
C ASN A 123 -17.22 -12.93 23.13
N PHE A 124 -16.62 -11.88 22.58
CA PHE A 124 -16.15 -10.73 23.38
C PHE A 124 -17.25 -9.71 23.71
N GLY A 125 -18.50 -10.01 23.43
CA GLY A 125 -19.66 -9.10 23.52
C GLY A 125 -20.53 -9.25 24.76
N THR A 126 -20.10 -9.91 25.84
CA THR A 126 -20.85 -9.88 27.10
C THR A 126 -19.88 -10.11 28.28
N ILE A 127 -19.22 -9.07 28.73
CA ILE A 127 -18.74 -9.05 30.12
C ILE A 127 -19.98 -8.65 30.94
N PRO A 128 -20.51 -9.49 31.82
CA PRO A 128 -21.57 -9.09 32.71
C PRO A 128 -21.01 -8.06 33.69
N LEU A 129 -21.66 -6.90 33.78
CA LEU A 129 -21.34 -5.79 34.71
C LEU A 129 -21.59 -6.15 36.19
N THR A 130 -21.50 -7.40 36.59
CA THR A 130 -21.77 -7.87 37.94
C THR A 130 -20.55 -8.14 38.82
N ASP A 131 -19.32 -7.94 38.29
CA ASP A 131 -18.10 -8.16 39.09
C ASP A 131 -17.26 -6.88 39.32
N ILE A 132 -17.91 -5.73 39.50
CA ILE A 132 -17.25 -4.55 40.07
C ILE A 132 -18.00 -4.16 41.34
N SER A 133 -17.86 -4.98 42.38
CA SER A 133 -18.17 -4.63 43.77
C SER A 133 -17.35 -5.55 44.65
N ASP A 134 -16.16 -5.08 45.02
CA ASP A 134 -15.50 -5.13 46.32
C ASP A 134 -14.17 -4.37 46.28
#